data_813c96c946205f9d0f2a0518a04e64d3
#
_entry.id   813c96c946205f9d0f2a0518a04e64d3
#
_cell.length_a   1.000
_cell.length_b   1.000
_cell.length_c   1.000
_cell.angle_alpha   90.00
_cell.angle_beta   90.00
_cell.angle_gamma   90.00
#
_symmetry.space_group_name_H-M   'P 1'
#
loop_
_entity.id
_entity.type
_entity.pdbx_description
1 polymer ?
#
loop_
_entity_poly.entity_id
_entity_poly.type
_entity_poly.pdbx_seq_one_letter_code
_entity_poly.pdbx_strand_id
1 'polypeptide(L)'
;MVQLTANSSGAAGDISVREWICWEGEAPIEPTSTLVLTAPSNTFVDTRLLLPHPFTPTAELPLPNTGGPLHRLDWAFSGVSETLPPTVMPQTQHVAAAHAHAPPLVPVDYSRLCDFSATGPGGSSGGTVSVPRKRWNHLIDSKCVAPGQEPAPDEGDMYAVAGRPEACLEIGRMEREKGSGFVLRYQEMWLSVQARLVGSETRRQGVVLSLDMPERRARGVIIRVAQFCQALLIANGQIDLERWEYLVAAPGNPPEWHRVAKLGSRFLPCAWTFEGGDAMGEEVAVGSTLQDGEMGWQVQERFAW
;
A
#
# COMPACT_ATOMS: atom_id res chain seq x y z
N MET A 1 -8.04 -19.52 11.76
CA MET A 1 -9.21 -19.65 10.88
C MET A 1 -9.74 -18.24 10.65
N VAL A 2 -9.28 -17.57 9.57
CA VAL A 2 -9.73 -16.21 9.22
C VAL A 2 -11.16 -16.35 8.66
N GLN A 3 -12.13 -15.62 9.23
CA GLN A 3 -13.48 -15.59 8.73
C GLN A 3 -13.47 -15.00 7.30
N LEU A 4 -13.91 -15.81 6.34
CA LEU A 4 -14.17 -15.38 4.96
C LEU A 4 -15.25 -14.30 4.99
N THR A 5 -14.89 -13.07 4.67
CA THR A 5 -15.83 -11.96 4.57
C THR A 5 -16.58 -12.07 3.25
N ALA A 6 -17.92 -12.09 3.34
CA ALA A 6 -18.82 -12.10 2.21
C ALA A 6 -18.60 -10.86 1.31
N ASN A 7 -19.04 -10.95 0.04
CA ASN A 7 -19.04 -9.84 -0.92
C ASN A 7 -19.45 -8.52 -0.26
N SER A 8 -18.52 -7.63 -0.02
CA SER A 8 -18.78 -6.29 0.51
C SER A 8 -19.24 -5.36 -0.62
N SER A 9 -20.52 -5.45 -0.99
CA SER A 9 -21.10 -4.52 -1.97
C SER A 9 -21.19 -3.13 -1.34
N GLY A 10 -20.33 -2.21 -1.76
CA GLY A 10 -20.38 -0.79 -1.39
C GLY A 10 -19.14 -0.23 -0.67
N ALA A 11 -18.25 -1.05 -0.12
CA ALA A 11 -17.00 -0.57 0.43
C ALA A 11 -15.95 -0.37 -0.68
N ALA A 12 -15.30 0.78 -0.69
CA ALA A 12 -14.31 1.15 -1.69
C ALA A 12 -12.93 0.56 -1.34
N GLY A 13 -12.18 0.19 -2.38
CA GLY A 13 -10.73 0.00 -2.24
C GLY A 13 -10.01 1.33 -2.24
N ASP A 14 -8.79 1.37 -1.69
CA ASP A 14 -7.93 2.54 -1.65
C ASP A 14 -6.70 2.36 -2.53
N ILE A 15 -6.28 3.46 -3.15
CA ILE A 15 -5.09 3.56 -3.98
C ILE A 15 -4.27 4.73 -3.44
N SER A 16 -3.06 4.47 -2.99
CA SER A 16 -2.17 5.49 -2.43
C SER A 16 -0.81 5.46 -3.11
N VAL A 17 -0.26 6.64 -3.37
CA VAL A 17 1.12 6.82 -3.82
C VAL A 17 1.88 7.66 -2.80
N ARG A 18 3.18 7.41 -2.65
CA ARG A 18 4.02 8.24 -1.80
C ARG A 18 4.55 9.41 -2.61
N GLU A 19 4.39 10.63 -2.08
CA GLU A 19 4.94 11.84 -2.67
C GLU A 19 6.40 12.04 -2.25
N TRP A 20 6.74 11.74 -1.01
CA TRP A 20 8.10 11.75 -0.48
C TRP A 20 8.22 10.99 0.84
N ILE A 21 9.44 10.61 1.17
CA ILE A 21 9.88 10.14 2.49
C ILE A 21 10.96 11.07 3.04
N CYS A 22 10.95 11.28 4.34
CA CYS A 22 11.98 12.05 5.05
C CYS A 22 12.41 11.29 6.30
N TRP A 23 13.68 10.99 6.40
CA TRP A 23 14.29 10.44 7.62
C TRP A 23 14.72 11.55 8.56
N GLU A 24 14.74 11.24 9.85
CA GLU A 24 15.18 12.18 10.89
C GLU A 24 16.55 12.80 10.56
N GLY A 25 16.60 14.14 10.47
CA GLY A 25 17.80 14.89 10.12
C GLY A 25 18.11 15.01 8.63
N GLU A 26 17.27 14.47 7.74
CA GLU A 26 17.46 14.55 6.28
C GLU A 26 16.40 15.44 5.61
N ALA A 27 16.61 15.75 4.34
CA ALA A 27 15.63 16.43 3.51
C ALA A 27 14.62 15.41 2.92
N PRO A 28 13.37 15.82 2.63
CA PRO A 28 12.41 14.96 1.91
C PRO A 28 12.93 14.57 0.53
N ILE A 29 12.81 13.29 0.21
CA ILE A 29 13.15 12.73 -1.11
C ILE A 29 12.10 11.69 -1.51
N GLU A 30 11.96 11.40 -2.81
CA GLU A 30 11.26 10.21 -3.29
C GLU A 30 12.18 9.40 -4.21
N PRO A 31 12.84 8.39 -3.65
CA PRO A 31 13.76 7.56 -4.43
C PRO A 31 13.05 6.45 -5.21
N THR A 32 11.75 6.27 -4.99
CA THR A 32 11.00 5.12 -5.52
C THR A 32 9.72 5.53 -6.24
N SER A 33 9.25 4.67 -7.13
CA SER A 33 7.86 4.65 -7.53
C SER A 33 7.10 3.76 -6.55
N THR A 34 6.45 4.38 -5.58
CA THR A 34 5.68 3.68 -4.54
C THR A 34 4.20 3.70 -4.87
N LEU A 35 3.57 2.51 -4.84
CA LEU A 35 2.13 2.34 -5.02
C LEU A 35 1.61 1.33 -4.01
N VAL A 36 0.56 1.71 -3.30
CA VAL A 36 -0.16 0.84 -2.37
C VAL A 36 -1.59 0.63 -2.85
N LEU A 37 -2.02 -0.61 -2.92
CA LEU A 37 -3.41 -0.99 -3.16
C LEU A 37 -3.95 -1.64 -1.90
N THR A 38 -5.10 -1.14 -1.40
CA THR A 38 -5.75 -1.69 -0.21
C THR A 38 -7.19 -2.06 -0.53
N ALA A 39 -7.57 -3.29 -0.25
CA ALA A 39 -8.93 -3.78 -0.39
C ALA A 39 -9.81 -3.40 0.83
N PRO A 40 -11.13 -3.45 0.74
CA PRO A 40 -12.04 -3.19 1.87
C PRO A 40 -11.80 -4.08 3.09
N SER A 41 -11.28 -5.28 2.91
CA SER A 41 -10.83 -6.17 4.01
C SER A 41 -9.59 -5.67 4.74
N ASN A 42 -9.01 -4.54 4.33
CA ASN A 42 -7.70 -4.03 4.73
C ASN A 42 -6.52 -4.90 4.28
N THR A 43 -6.74 -5.88 3.40
CA THR A 43 -5.63 -6.55 2.72
C THR A 43 -4.95 -5.57 1.78
N PHE A 44 -3.64 -5.45 1.87
CA PHE A 44 -2.87 -4.49 1.09
C PHE A 44 -1.68 -5.12 0.39
N VAL A 45 -1.18 -4.46 -0.64
CA VAL A 45 0.13 -4.69 -1.26
C VAL A 45 0.82 -3.37 -1.51
N ASP A 46 2.03 -3.21 -0.97
CA ASP A 46 2.91 -2.06 -1.18
C ASP A 46 4.10 -2.51 -2.02
N THR A 47 4.39 -1.80 -3.09
CA THR A 47 5.57 -2.05 -3.92
C THR A 47 6.34 -0.75 -4.13
N ARG A 48 7.65 -0.78 -3.85
CA ARG A 48 8.55 0.38 -3.90
C ARG A 48 9.69 0.06 -4.87
N LEU A 49 9.62 0.62 -6.08
CA LEU A 49 10.57 0.38 -7.15
C LEU A 49 11.50 1.59 -7.28
N LEU A 50 12.82 1.37 -7.17
CA LEU A 50 13.79 2.43 -7.28
C LEU A 50 13.66 3.18 -8.62
N LEU A 51 13.55 4.49 -8.55
CA LEU A 51 13.63 5.37 -9.69
C LEU A 51 15.08 5.45 -10.19
N PRO A 52 15.29 5.76 -11.46
CA PRO A 52 16.63 6.07 -11.96
C PRO A 52 17.20 7.25 -11.18
N HIS A 53 18.50 7.24 -10.91
CA HIS A 53 19.17 8.27 -10.13
C HIS A 53 18.84 9.68 -10.66
N PRO A 54 18.55 10.68 -9.78
CA PRO A 54 18.08 12.01 -10.17
C PRO A 54 19.08 12.83 -11.00
N PHE A 55 20.28 12.32 -11.26
CA PHE A 55 21.31 12.98 -12.05
C PHE A 55 21.39 12.52 -13.53
N THR A 56 20.49 11.65 -13.98
CA THR A 56 20.31 11.43 -15.41
C THR A 56 19.26 12.43 -15.93
N PRO A 57 19.68 13.56 -16.52
CA PRO A 57 18.72 14.42 -17.19
C PRO A 57 18.26 13.64 -18.40
N THR A 58 17.03 13.50 -18.58
CA THR A 58 16.32 13.00 -19.74
C THR A 58 15.54 11.73 -19.49
N ALA A 59 14.32 11.86 -19.89
CA ALA A 59 13.34 10.81 -20.09
C ALA A 59 13.22 9.89 -18.88
N GLU A 60 12.11 9.96 -18.24
CA GLU A 60 11.64 8.96 -17.28
C GLU A 60 12.00 7.59 -17.83
N LEU A 61 13.13 7.04 -17.33
CA LEU A 61 13.45 5.66 -17.67
C LEU A 61 12.29 4.83 -17.14
N PRO A 62 11.67 4.00 -17.97
CA PRO A 62 10.55 3.19 -17.54
C PRO A 62 10.95 2.35 -16.34
N LEU A 63 9.99 2.03 -15.49
CA LEU A 63 10.16 1.05 -14.42
C LEU A 63 10.67 -0.27 -15.04
N PRO A 64 11.43 -1.08 -14.28
CA PRO A 64 11.93 -2.36 -14.78
C PRO A 64 10.75 -3.24 -15.20
N ASN A 65 10.66 -3.63 -16.47
CA ASN A 65 9.51 -4.34 -17.03
C ASN A 65 9.88 -5.57 -17.88
N THR A 66 11.13 -5.98 -17.83
CA THR A 66 11.63 -7.15 -18.57
C THR A 66 11.86 -8.38 -17.70
N GLY A 67 11.65 -8.25 -16.38
CA GLY A 67 12.08 -9.24 -15.39
C GLY A 67 13.58 -9.12 -15.11
N GLY A 68 14.13 -10.09 -14.39
CA GLY A 68 15.55 -10.14 -14.08
C GLY A 68 15.87 -9.69 -12.65
N PRO A 69 17.10 -9.17 -12.42
CA PRO A 69 17.63 -8.97 -11.09
C PRO A 69 16.85 -7.91 -10.27
N LEU A 70 16.81 -8.12 -8.97
CA LEU A 70 15.99 -7.34 -8.02
C LEU A 70 16.65 -6.02 -7.58
N HIS A 71 17.75 -5.59 -8.21
CA HIS A 71 18.46 -4.37 -7.79
C HIS A 71 17.62 -3.08 -7.91
N ARG A 72 16.49 -3.13 -8.62
CA ARG A 72 15.53 -2.03 -8.73
C ARG A 72 14.37 -2.15 -7.72
N LEU A 73 14.37 -3.18 -6.87
CA LEU A 73 13.41 -3.33 -5.79
C LEU A 73 13.99 -2.72 -4.51
N ASP A 74 13.37 -1.66 -4.02
CA ASP A 74 13.65 -1.15 -2.68
C ASP A 74 12.96 -2.01 -1.63
N TRP A 75 11.64 -2.18 -1.78
CA TRP A 75 10.84 -2.98 -0.86
C TRP A 75 9.51 -3.37 -1.51
N ALA A 76 9.04 -4.59 -1.24
CA ALA A 76 7.69 -5.02 -1.55
C ALA A 76 7.16 -5.90 -0.41
N PHE A 77 5.95 -5.59 0.06
CA PHE A 77 5.32 -6.33 1.14
C PHE A 77 3.81 -6.31 1.02
N SER A 78 3.16 -7.26 1.66
CA SER A 78 1.72 -7.40 1.69
C SER A 78 1.28 -8.02 3.01
N GLY A 79 0.06 -7.72 3.40
CA GLY A 79 -0.54 -8.22 4.60
C GLY A 79 -1.91 -7.61 4.89
N VAL A 80 -2.20 -7.40 6.16
CA VAL A 80 -3.46 -6.79 6.60
C VAL A 80 -3.16 -5.60 7.50
N SER A 81 -3.73 -4.46 7.16
CA SER A 81 -3.65 -3.28 8.03
C SER A 81 -4.76 -3.29 9.08
N GLU A 82 -4.47 -2.71 10.23
CA GLU A 82 -5.45 -2.53 11.30
C GLU A 82 -5.39 -1.11 11.87
N THR A 83 -6.52 -0.62 12.33
CA THR A 83 -6.59 0.64 13.05
C THR A 83 -6.35 0.36 14.52
N LEU A 84 -5.34 0.99 15.08
CA LEU A 84 -5.04 0.93 16.51
C LEU A 84 -5.84 2.00 17.27
N PRO A 85 -5.99 1.86 18.60
CA PRO A 85 -6.52 2.94 19.42
C PRO A 85 -5.72 4.23 19.15
N PRO A 86 -6.40 5.37 18.91
CA PRO A 86 -5.71 6.62 18.63
C PRO A 86 -4.95 7.13 19.84
N THR A 87 -3.90 7.88 19.60
CA THR A 87 -3.24 8.66 20.65
C THR A 87 -4.11 9.90 20.94
N VAL A 88 -4.65 9.99 22.15
CA VAL A 88 -5.47 11.13 22.59
C VAL A 88 -4.69 11.92 23.62
N MET A 89 -4.50 13.22 23.37
CA MET A 89 -3.80 14.12 24.30
C MET A 89 -4.31 15.57 24.13
N PRO A 90 -4.15 16.43 25.16
CA PRO A 90 -4.41 17.87 25.01
C PRO A 90 -3.60 18.46 23.85
N GLN A 91 -4.24 19.32 23.06
CA GLN A 91 -3.58 19.95 21.90
C GLN A 91 -2.25 20.64 22.26
N THR A 92 -2.20 21.30 23.42
CA THR A 92 -0.99 21.94 23.93
C THR A 92 0.14 20.96 24.21
N GLN A 93 -0.17 19.75 24.70
CA GLN A 93 0.82 18.69 24.92
C GLN A 93 1.27 18.05 23.59
N HIS A 94 0.35 17.89 22.64
CA HIS A 94 0.70 17.38 21.32
C HIS A 94 1.69 18.29 20.60
N VAL A 95 1.44 19.60 20.60
CA VAL A 95 2.37 20.58 20.02
C VAL A 95 3.73 20.54 20.72
N ALA A 96 3.76 20.46 22.05
CA ALA A 96 5.02 20.35 22.81
C ALA A 96 5.77 19.04 22.53
N ALA A 97 5.07 17.91 22.44
CA ALA A 97 5.67 16.61 22.11
C ALA A 97 6.18 16.57 20.67
N ALA A 98 5.44 17.16 19.73
CA ALA A 98 5.89 17.29 18.33
C ALA A 98 7.17 18.12 18.22
N HIS A 99 7.30 19.18 19.00
CA HIS A 99 8.54 20.01 19.04
C HIS A 99 9.73 19.28 19.67
N ALA A 100 9.52 18.40 20.64
CA ALA A 100 10.59 17.62 21.26
C ALA A 100 11.24 16.60 20.32
N HIS A 101 10.54 16.22 19.22
CA HIS A 101 10.98 15.18 18.27
C HIS A 101 11.05 15.67 16.82
N ALA A 102 11.29 16.95 16.59
CA ALA A 102 11.10 17.65 15.32
C ALA A 102 9.63 17.70 14.85
N PRO A 103 9.11 18.88 14.47
CA PRO A 103 7.72 19.04 14.03
C PRO A 103 7.47 18.30 12.71
N PRO A 104 6.19 18.02 12.36
CA PRO A 104 5.83 17.64 11.01
C PRO A 104 6.33 18.64 9.97
N LEU A 105 6.82 18.17 8.83
CA LEU A 105 7.32 19.00 7.74
C LEU A 105 6.24 19.85 7.04
N VAL A 106 4.99 19.48 7.24
CA VAL A 106 3.83 20.16 6.62
C VAL A 106 2.81 20.57 7.68
N PRO A 107 1.99 21.59 7.41
CA PRO A 107 0.91 22.00 8.31
C PRO A 107 -0.10 20.86 8.51
N VAL A 108 -0.36 20.53 9.77
CA VAL A 108 -1.38 19.54 10.17
C VAL A 108 -2.75 20.22 10.24
N ASP A 109 -3.75 19.54 9.72
CA ASP A 109 -5.14 19.98 9.83
C ASP A 109 -5.76 19.51 11.16
N TYR A 110 -5.57 20.30 12.19
CA TYR A 110 -6.12 20.01 13.52
C TYR A 110 -7.65 19.99 13.56
N SER A 111 -8.35 20.64 12.61
CA SER A 111 -9.81 20.61 12.56
C SER A 111 -10.37 19.20 12.31
N ARG A 112 -9.58 18.34 11.67
CA ARG A 112 -9.93 16.93 11.40
C ARG A 112 -9.44 15.96 12.48
N LEU A 113 -8.59 16.42 13.39
CA LEU A 113 -7.98 15.59 14.43
C LEU A 113 -8.45 16.00 15.84
N CYS A 114 -8.93 17.24 16.02
CA CYS A 114 -9.33 17.76 17.34
C CYS A 114 -10.80 17.56 17.60
N ASP A 115 -11.11 17.08 18.79
CA ASP A 115 -12.46 17.18 19.36
C ASP A 115 -12.56 18.49 20.15
N PHE A 116 -13.22 19.48 19.55
CA PHE A 116 -13.48 20.78 20.19
C PHE A 116 -14.69 20.79 21.14
N SER A 117 -15.43 19.67 21.24
CA SER A 117 -16.61 19.57 22.09
C SER A 117 -16.28 19.39 23.58
N ALA A 118 -15.06 19.00 23.91
CA ALA A 118 -14.61 18.81 25.28
C ALA A 118 -14.21 20.12 25.93
N THR A 119 -15.22 20.93 26.33
CA THR A 119 -15.02 22.03 27.27
C THR A 119 -14.85 21.45 28.66
N GLY A 120 -13.63 21.38 29.15
CA GLY A 120 -13.38 21.03 30.56
C GLY A 120 -13.97 22.05 31.51
N PRO A 121 -14.30 21.67 32.75
CA PRO A 121 -14.80 22.58 33.77
C PRO A 121 -13.67 23.54 34.18
N GLY A 122 -13.60 24.70 33.53
CA GLY A 122 -12.59 25.71 33.81
C GLY A 122 -12.29 26.69 32.68
N GLY A 123 -13.01 26.59 31.54
CA GLY A 123 -12.93 27.62 30.50
C GLY A 123 -11.57 27.68 29.75
N SER A 124 -10.67 26.74 29.93
CA SER A 124 -9.50 26.64 29.10
C SER A 124 -9.88 25.98 27.78
N SER A 125 -9.81 26.72 26.69
CA SER A 125 -10.08 26.31 25.30
C SER A 125 -9.00 25.38 24.75
N GLY A 126 -8.76 24.27 25.43
CA GLY A 126 -7.79 23.26 25.00
C GLY A 126 -8.54 22.05 24.45
N GLY A 127 -8.76 21.99 23.14
CA GLY A 127 -9.26 20.79 22.48
C GLY A 127 -8.30 19.60 22.71
N THR A 128 -8.83 18.38 22.61
CA THR A 128 -8.01 17.18 22.54
C THR A 128 -7.68 16.86 21.09
N VAL A 129 -6.48 16.39 20.84
CA VAL A 129 -6.05 15.82 19.55
C VAL A 129 -6.16 14.32 19.62
N SER A 130 -6.88 13.74 18.69
CA SER A 130 -7.02 12.31 18.51
C SER A 130 -6.34 11.92 17.19
N VAL A 131 -5.12 11.43 17.28
CA VAL A 131 -4.34 11.05 16.10
C VAL A 131 -4.61 9.59 15.76
N PRO A 132 -5.20 9.29 14.60
CA PRO A 132 -5.39 7.92 14.14
C PRO A 132 -4.03 7.19 14.04
N ARG A 133 -4.00 5.94 14.47
CA ARG A 133 -2.83 5.08 14.35
C ARG A 133 -3.17 3.87 13.52
N LYS A 134 -2.24 3.47 12.66
CA LYS A 134 -2.34 2.25 11.87
C LYS A 134 -1.17 1.33 12.16
N ARG A 135 -1.43 0.02 12.00
CA ARG A 135 -0.41 -1.03 11.96
C ARG A 135 -0.57 -1.80 10.67
N TRP A 136 0.54 -2.10 10.03
CA TRP A 136 0.60 -2.96 8.85
C TRP A 136 1.28 -4.26 9.25
N ASN A 137 0.47 -5.33 9.38
CA ASN A 137 0.96 -6.67 9.68
C ASN A 137 1.41 -7.31 8.38
N HIS A 138 2.70 -7.57 8.22
CA HIS A 138 3.25 -8.16 7.00
C HIS A 138 3.08 -9.69 7.02
N LEU A 139 2.49 -10.24 5.98
CA LEU A 139 2.40 -11.67 5.71
C LEU A 139 3.43 -12.11 4.67
N ILE A 140 3.78 -11.19 3.76
CA ILE A 140 4.77 -11.35 2.69
C ILE A 140 5.67 -10.12 2.74
N ASP A 141 7.00 -10.30 2.77
CA ASP A 141 7.95 -9.19 2.84
C ASP A 141 9.24 -9.55 2.10
N SER A 142 9.59 -8.76 1.08
CA SER A 142 10.78 -8.96 0.26
C SER A 142 12.10 -8.79 1.04
N LYS A 143 12.07 -8.15 2.21
CA LYS A 143 13.20 -8.04 3.13
C LYS A 143 13.26 -9.19 4.16
N CYS A 144 12.31 -10.14 4.10
CA CYS A 144 12.15 -11.28 5.01
C CYS A 144 11.99 -12.60 4.26
N VAL A 145 12.91 -12.91 3.37
CA VAL A 145 12.83 -14.11 2.51
C VAL A 145 13.52 -15.36 3.08
N ALA A 146 14.35 -15.20 4.13
CA ALA A 146 15.05 -16.31 4.73
C ALA A 146 14.10 -17.22 5.54
N PRO A 147 14.32 -18.55 5.53
CA PRO A 147 13.50 -19.48 6.31
C PRO A 147 13.49 -19.14 7.80
N GLY A 148 12.29 -19.14 8.41
CA GLY A 148 12.13 -18.86 9.85
C GLY A 148 12.23 -17.39 10.23
N GLN A 149 12.35 -16.50 9.27
CA GLN A 149 12.24 -15.06 9.49
C GLN A 149 10.76 -14.66 9.48
N GLU A 150 10.30 -14.02 10.53
CA GLU A 150 8.96 -13.41 10.58
C GLU A 150 9.10 -11.91 10.35
N PRO A 151 8.31 -11.34 9.43
CA PRO A 151 8.34 -9.90 9.22
C PRO A 151 7.77 -9.16 10.44
N ALA A 152 8.44 -8.08 10.84
CA ALA A 152 7.90 -7.20 11.87
C ALA A 152 6.80 -6.32 11.26
N PRO A 153 5.75 -5.98 12.03
CA PRO A 153 4.77 -5.00 11.58
C PRO A 153 5.35 -3.59 11.60
N ASP A 154 4.84 -2.74 10.73
CA ASP A 154 5.07 -1.30 10.78
C ASP A 154 3.91 -0.60 11.48
N GLU A 155 4.19 0.51 12.17
CA GLU A 155 3.19 1.36 12.80
C GLU A 155 3.44 2.83 12.47
N GLY A 156 2.35 3.56 12.20
CA GLY A 156 2.42 4.99 11.94
C GLY A 156 1.24 5.76 12.53
N ASP A 157 1.51 6.99 12.92
CA ASP A 157 0.50 7.99 13.28
C ASP A 157 0.11 8.76 12.01
N MET A 158 -1.20 8.86 11.74
CA MET A 158 -1.74 9.38 10.48
C MET A 158 -2.29 10.80 10.67
N TYR A 159 -1.67 11.79 10.05
CA TYR A 159 -2.05 13.20 10.20
C TYR A 159 -2.73 13.72 8.93
N ALA A 160 -3.88 14.35 9.10
CA ALA A 160 -4.52 15.12 8.04
C ALA A 160 -3.66 16.35 7.71
N VAL A 161 -3.52 16.68 6.43
CA VAL A 161 -2.71 17.79 5.94
C VAL A 161 -3.59 19.00 5.64
N ALA A 162 -3.25 20.17 6.18
CA ALA A 162 -4.00 21.40 5.98
C ALA A 162 -3.98 21.82 4.50
N GLY A 163 -5.17 22.07 3.95
CA GLY A 163 -5.34 22.49 2.56
C GLY A 163 -5.16 21.39 1.51
N ARG A 164 -4.90 20.13 1.92
CA ARG A 164 -4.72 18.99 1.03
C ARG A 164 -5.54 17.79 1.51
N PRO A 165 -6.85 17.76 1.23
CA PRO A 165 -7.74 16.68 1.71
C PRO A 165 -7.39 15.30 1.15
N GLU A 166 -6.72 15.24 -0.01
CA GLU A 166 -6.20 14.03 -0.65
C GLU A 166 -4.93 13.50 0.00
N ALA A 167 -4.27 14.31 0.85
CA ALA A 167 -2.97 13.99 1.42
C ALA A 167 -3.08 13.53 2.89
N CYS A 168 -2.18 12.62 3.27
CA CYS A 168 -2.00 12.17 4.63
C CYS A 168 -0.51 12.11 4.96
N LEU A 169 -0.12 12.68 6.09
CA LEU A 169 1.24 12.56 6.60
C LEU A 169 1.29 11.40 7.59
N GLU A 170 2.07 10.40 7.27
CA GLU A 170 2.42 9.31 8.18
C GLU A 170 3.70 9.66 8.95
N ILE A 171 3.69 9.40 10.25
CA ILE A 171 4.88 9.53 11.09
C ILE A 171 5.08 8.23 11.84
N GLY A 172 6.21 7.59 11.60
CA GLY A 172 6.56 6.32 12.23
C GLY A 172 8.01 6.26 12.68
N ARG A 173 8.41 5.07 13.11
CA ARG A 173 9.79 4.73 13.49
C ARG A 173 10.10 3.34 12.99
N MET A 174 11.17 3.20 12.23
CA MET A 174 11.64 1.90 11.77
C MET A 174 13.16 1.88 11.61
N GLU A 175 13.73 0.70 11.46
CA GLU A 175 15.11 0.57 11.01
C GLU A 175 15.20 0.98 9.55
N ARG A 176 16.04 1.98 9.24
CA ARG A 176 16.31 2.38 7.85
C ARG A 176 16.94 1.24 7.06
N GLU A 177 17.91 0.57 7.68
CA GLU A 177 18.54 -0.64 7.15
C GLU A 177 18.16 -1.80 8.07
N LYS A 178 17.46 -2.79 7.53
CA LYS A 178 16.98 -3.93 8.30
C LYS A 178 18.13 -4.66 8.98
N GLY A 179 17.98 -4.92 10.28
CA GLY A 179 18.98 -5.60 11.11
C GLY A 179 20.13 -4.70 11.57
N SER A 180 20.08 -3.41 11.29
CA SER A 180 21.08 -2.45 11.78
C SER A 180 20.97 -2.15 13.27
N GLY A 181 19.80 -2.36 13.88
CA GLY A 181 19.46 -1.95 15.24
C GLY A 181 19.24 -0.44 15.39
N PHE A 182 19.43 0.36 14.34
CA PHE A 182 19.24 1.81 14.37
C PHE A 182 17.83 2.18 13.94
N VAL A 183 16.97 2.41 14.92
CA VAL A 183 15.58 2.84 14.69
C VAL A 183 15.55 4.37 14.59
N LEU A 184 15.17 4.87 13.42
CA LEU A 184 15.02 6.30 13.14
C LEU A 184 13.54 6.66 13.02
N ARG A 185 13.22 7.94 13.29
CA ARG A 185 11.92 8.50 12.95
C ARG A 185 11.87 8.78 11.45
N TYR A 186 10.73 8.51 10.84
CA TYR A 186 10.46 8.89 9.45
C TYR A 186 9.15 9.66 9.34
N GLN A 187 9.01 10.37 8.24
CA GLN A 187 7.77 10.98 7.78
C GLN A 187 7.56 10.60 6.32
N GLU A 188 6.37 10.13 5.98
CA GLU A 188 5.96 9.82 4.61
C GLU A 188 4.71 10.61 4.23
N MET A 189 4.75 11.27 3.08
CA MET A 189 3.60 11.97 2.52
C MET A 189 2.89 11.06 1.53
N TRP A 190 1.68 10.70 1.85
CA TRP A 190 0.81 9.85 1.04
C TRP A 190 -0.25 10.66 0.33
N LEU A 191 -0.52 10.31 -0.92
CA LEU A 191 -1.58 10.88 -1.74
C LEU A 191 -2.57 9.78 -2.14
N SER A 192 -3.85 10.02 -1.88
CA SER A 192 -4.92 9.18 -2.40
C SER A 192 -5.10 9.42 -3.90
N VAL A 193 -5.12 8.36 -4.68
CA VAL A 193 -5.34 8.39 -6.13
C VAL A 193 -6.79 8.05 -6.42
N GLN A 194 -7.42 8.88 -7.25
CA GLN A 194 -8.81 8.66 -7.64
C GLN A 194 -8.96 7.35 -8.44
N ALA A 195 -9.81 6.47 -7.96
CA ALA A 195 -10.21 5.27 -8.67
C ALA A 195 -11.05 5.62 -9.90
N ARG A 196 -10.77 5.00 -11.06
CA ARG A 196 -11.46 5.20 -12.35
C ARG A 196 -12.16 3.93 -12.79
N LEU A 197 -13.17 4.07 -13.63
CA LEU A 197 -13.78 2.93 -14.33
C LEU A 197 -12.78 2.35 -15.35
N VAL A 198 -12.88 1.06 -15.59
CA VAL A 198 -12.03 0.31 -16.52
C VAL A 198 -12.91 -0.30 -17.61
N GLY A 199 -12.53 -0.09 -18.86
CA GLY A 199 -13.23 -0.67 -20.02
C GLY A 199 -14.71 -0.35 -20.05
N SER A 200 -15.52 -1.40 -20.12
CA SER A 200 -16.98 -1.32 -20.13
C SER A 200 -17.63 -1.44 -18.75
N GLU A 201 -16.83 -1.47 -17.68
CA GLU A 201 -17.32 -1.57 -16.31
C GLU A 201 -18.26 -0.41 -15.95
N THR A 202 -19.40 -0.70 -15.38
CA THR A 202 -20.37 0.31 -14.91
C THR A 202 -20.13 0.73 -13.44
N ARG A 203 -19.30 -0.02 -12.73
CA ARG A 203 -18.88 0.20 -11.36
C ARG A 203 -17.37 -0.03 -11.27
N ARG A 204 -16.71 0.67 -10.38
CA ARG A 204 -15.31 0.36 -10.04
C ARG A 204 -15.27 -1.01 -9.39
N GLN A 205 -14.28 -1.80 -9.76
CA GLN A 205 -14.17 -3.18 -9.29
C GLN A 205 -12.79 -3.43 -8.69
N GLY A 206 -12.73 -4.38 -7.78
CA GLY A 206 -11.50 -4.89 -7.24
C GLY A 206 -11.61 -6.36 -6.85
N VAL A 207 -10.46 -7.00 -6.76
CA VAL A 207 -10.33 -8.40 -6.35
C VAL A 207 -9.02 -8.62 -5.63
N VAL A 208 -9.03 -9.52 -4.65
CA VAL A 208 -7.86 -10.01 -3.94
C VAL A 208 -7.73 -11.50 -4.19
N LEU A 209 -6.59 -11.91 -4.74
CA LEU A 209 -6.17 -13.30 -4.80
C LEU A 209 -5.01 -13.51 -3.85
N SER A 210 -4.99 -14.62 -3.13
CA SER A 210 -3.86 -15.01 -2.29
C SER A 210 -3.39 -16.43 -2.58
N LEU A 211 -2.13 -16.68 -2.34
CA LEU A 211 -1.49 -17.99 -2.40
C LEU A 211 -0.72 -18.21 -1.11
N ASP A 212 -1.00 -19.32 -0.44
CA ASP A 212 -0.21 -19.79 0.70
C ASP A 212 0.01 -21.29 0.58
N MET A 213 1.23 -21.68 0.22
CA MET A 213 1.68 -23.06 0.01
C MET A 213 2.93 -23.32 0.86
N PRO A 214 2.78 -23.60 2.17
CA PRO A 214 3.90 -23.76 3.11
C PRO A 214 4.88 -24.85 2.69
N GLU A 215 4.37 -25.94 2.10
CA GLU A 215 5.17 -27.07 1.60
C GLU A 215 6.12 -26.68 0.45
N ARG A 216 5.79 -25.60 -0.26
CA ARG A 216 6.60 -25.00 -1.34
C ARG A 216 7.28 -23.71 -0.90
N ARG A 217 7.15 -23.34 0.39
CA ARG A 217 7.59 -22.04 0.90
C ARG A 217 7.21 -20.89 -0.04
N ALA A 218 5.95 -20.91 -0.51
CA ALA A 218 5.42 -19.94 -1.45
C ALA A 218 4.25 -19.19 -0.82
N ARG A 219 4.34 -17.86 -0.83
CA ARG A 219 3.26 -16.93 -0.45
C ARG A 219 3.13 -15.87 -1.51
N GLY A 220 1.92 -15.57 -1.92
CA GLY A 220 1.65 -14.59 -2.96
C GLY A 220 0.34 -13.84 -2.73
N VAL A 221 0.27 -12.65 -3.32
CA VAL A 221 -0.92 -11.81 -3.36
C VAL A 221 -1.03 -11.15 -4.72
N ILE A 222 -2.25 -11.03 -5.22
CA ILE A 222 -2.60 -10.18 -6.35
C ILE A 222 -3.76 -9.33 -5.90
N ILE A 223 -3.62 -8.00 -6.00
CA ILE A 223 -4.69 -7.07 -5.68
C ILE A 223 -4.92 -6.17 -6.88
N ARG A 224 -6.17 -6.16 -7.36
CA ARG A 224 -6.67 -5.14 -8.27
C ARG A 224 -7.58 -4.18 -7.49
N VAL A 225 -7.36 -2.87 -7.68
CA VAL A 225 -8.26 -1.80 -7.26
C VAL A 225 -8.45 -0.88 -8.46
N ALA A 226 -9.64 -0.94 -9.07
CA ALA A 226 -9.99 -0.16 -10.25
C ALA A 226 -8.93 -0.28 -11.38
N GLN A 227 -8.27 0.80 -11.76
CA GLN A 227 -7.29 0.87 -12.86
C GLN A 227 -5.88 0.35 -12.51
N PHE A 228 -5.63 -0.10 -11.30
CA PHE A 228 -4.32 -0.64 -10.91
C PHE A 228 -4.41 -2.10 -10.48
N CYS A 229 -3.38 -2.86 -10.82
CA CYS A 229 -3.18 -4.21 -10.29
C CYS A 229 -1.72 -4.41 -9.91
N GLN A 230 -1.49 -4.98 -8.74
CA GLN A 230 -0.16 -5.37 -8.26
C GLN A 230 -0.16 -6.81 -7.81
N ALA A 231 0.93 -7.50 -8.09
CA ALA A 231 1.18 -8.86 -7.65
C ALA A 231 2.56 -8.99 -7.02
N LEU A 232 2.64 -9.72 -5.93
CA LEU A 232 3.86 -10.10 -5.25
C LEU A 232 3.81 -11.58 -4.91
N LEU A 233 4.83 -12.32 -5.31
CA LEU A 233 5.03 -13.73 -4.96
C LEU A 233 6.44 -13.91 -4.41
N ILE A 234 6.56 -14.56 -3.27
CA ILE A 234 7.83 -15.06 -2.74
C ILE A 234 7.73 -16.58 -2.68
N ALA A 235 8.59 -17.26 -3.45
CA ALA A 235 8.62 -18.72 -3.49
C ALA A 235 10.06 -19.22 -3.39
N ASN A 236 10.36 -20.03 -2.37
CA ASN A 236 11.73 -20.53 -2.11
C ASN A 236 12.79 -19.40 -2.04
N GLY A 237 12.44 -18.25 -1.48
CA GLY A 237 13.31 -17.09 -1.37
C GLY A 237 13.48 -16.28 -2.66
N GLN A 238 12.83 -16.66 -3.75
CA GLN A 238 12.77 -15.89 -4.98
C GLN A 238 11.57 -14.97 -4.97
N ILE A 239 11.74 -13.75 -5.47
CA ILE A 239 10.71 -12.71 -5.53
C ILE A 239 10.33 -12.52 -6.99
N ASP A 240 9.03 -12.61 -7.25
CA ASP A 240 8.41 -12.22 -8.51
C ASP A 240 7.38 -11.13 -8.22
N LEU A 241 7.40 -10.05 -9.02
CA LEU A 241 6.55 -8.88 -8.85
C LEU A 241 6.07 -8.41 -10.21
N GLU A 242 4.79 -8.04 -10.28
CA GLU A 242 4.22 -7.33 -11.42
C GLU A 242 3.37 -6.15 -10.95
N ARG A 243 3.41 -5.06 -11.75
CA ARG A 243 2.51 -3.90 -11.63
C ARG A 243 1.89 -3.62 -12.97
N TRP A 244 0.58 -3.43 -12.97
CA TRP A 244 -0.22 -3.14 -14.15
C TRP A 244 -1.07 -1.91 -13.94
N GLU A 245 -1.30 -1.17 -15.01
CA GLU A 245 -2.16 0.01 -15.04
C GLU A 245 -3.02 0.02 -16.30
N TYR A 246 -4.30 0.38 -16.13
CA TYR A 246 -5.22 0.61 -17.24
C TYR A 246 -5.08 2.06 -17.68
N LEU A 247 -4.44 2.27 -18.82
CA LEU A 247 -4.08 3.60 -19.32
C LEU A 247 -4.11 3.68 -20.86
N VAL A 248 -4.04 4.91 -21.39
CA VAL A 248 -3.86 5.20 -22.81
C VAL A 248 -2.36 5.26 -23.08
N ALA A 249 -1.81 4.27 -23.76
CA ALA A 249 -0.37 4.19 -24.03
C ALA A 249 0.11 5.23 -25.08
N ALA A 250 -0.76 5.61 -26.03
CA ALA A 250 -0.46 6.61 -27.03
C ALA A 250 -1.70 7.43 -27.40
N PRO A 251 -1.56 8.71 -27.79
CA PRO A 251 -2.69 9.54 -28.21
C PRO A 251 -3.47 8.86 -29.35
N GLY A 252 -4.80 8.77 -29.19
CA GLY A 252 -5.70 8.18 -30.18
C GLY A 252 -5.94 6.67 -30.01
N ASN A 253 -5.21 5.99 -29.17
CA ASN A 253 -5.49 4.61 -28.82
C ASN A 253 -6.55 4.51 -27.72
N PRO A 254 -7.38 3.45 -27.69
CA PRO A 254 -8.22 3.18 -26.54
C PRO A 254 -7.34 2.84 -25.34
N PRO A 255 -7.82 3.09 -24.09
CA PRO A 255 -7.13 2.63 -22.91
C PRO A 255 -7.16 1.10 -22.84
N GLU A 256 -6.07 0.52 -22.37
CA GLU A 256 -5.94 -0.92 -22.16
C GLU A 256 -5.02 -1.21 -20.97
N TRP A 257 -4.95 -2.48 -20.53
CA TRP A 257 -4.06 -2.90 -19.45
C TRP A 257 -2.62 -2.99 -19.95
N HIS A 258 -1.74 -2.22 -19.32
CA HIS A 258 -0.31 -2.25 -19.56
C HIS A 258 0.44 -2.74 -18.34
N ARG A 259 1.34 -3.70 -18.53
CA ARG A 259 2.29 -4.02 -17.49
C ARG A 259 3.36 -2.93 -17.45
N VAL A 260 3.39 -2.18 -16.36
CA VAL A 260 4.32 -1.05 -16.16
C VAL A 260 5.58 -1.44 -15.41
N ALA A 261 5.54 -2.56 -14.66
CA ALA A 261 6.74 -3.09 -14.02
C ALA A 261 6.69 -4.62 -13.91
N LYS A 262 7.88 -5.25 -14.03
CA LYS A 262 8.10 -6.67 -13.77
C LYS A 262 9.51 -6.89 -13.23
N LEU A 263 9.59 -7.58 -12.09
CA LEU A 263 10.82 -8.12 -11.52
C LEU A 263 10.67 -9.63 -11.32
N GLY A 264 11.78 -10.34 -11.29
CA GLY A 264 11.79 -11.79 -11.22
C GLY A 264 11.53 -12.45 -12.58
N SER A 265 11.53 -13.77 -12.62
CA SER A 265 11.45 -14.56 -13.86
C SER A 265 10.04 -15.06 -14.17
N ARG A 266 9.20 -15.23 -13.15
CA ARG A 266 7.87 -15.78 -13.28
C ARG A 266 6.87 -14.70 -13.72
N PHE A 267 5.93 -15.07 -14.58
CA PHE A 267 4.74 -14.29 -14.86
C PHE A 267 3.67 -14.63 -13.83
N LEU A 268 3.01 -13.58 -13.32
CA LEU A 268 1.94 -13.73 -12.33
C LEU A 268 0.59 -13.55 -13.01
N PRO A 269 -0.47 -14.27 -12.60
CA PRO A 269 -1.75 -14.29 -13.30
C PRO A 269 -2.59 -13.03 -13.02
N CYS A 270 -1.98 -11.83 -13.12
CA CYS A 270 -2.66 -10.55 -12.94
C CYS A 270 -3.86 -10.38 -13.88
N ALA A 271 -3.76 -10.91 -15.10
CA ALA A 271 -4.81 -10.83 -16.10
C ALA A 271 -6.13 -11.50 -15.66
N TRP A 272 -6.10 -12.44 -14.73
CA TRP A 272 -7.33 -13.00 -14.15
C TRP A 272 -8.19 -11.98 -13.43
N THR A 273 -7.60 -10.89 -12.97
CA THR A 273 -8.31 -9.81 -12.26
C THR A 273 -8.86 -8.74 -13.18
N PHE A 274 -8.57 -8.80 -14.50
CA PHE A 274 -9.03 -7.82 -15.47
C PHE A 274 -10.46 -8.13 -15.95
N GLU A 275 -11.08 -7.20 -16.66
CA GLU A 275 -12.40 -7.40 -17.25
C GLU A 275 -12.39 -8.66 -18.14
N GLY A 276 -13.33 -9.58 -17.91
CA GLY A 276 -13.40 -10.87 -18.60
C GLY A 276 -12.36 -11.89 -18.15
N GLY A 277 -11.50 -11.57 -17.16
CA GLY A 277 -10.54 -12.53 -16.60
C GLY A 277 -11.18 -13.57 -15.67
N ASP A 278 -10.49 -14.67 -15.44
CA ASP A 278 -11.02 -15.85 -14.73
C ASP A 278 -11.53 -15.52 -13.32
N ALA A 279 -10.85 -14.64 -12.57
CA ALA A 279 -11.30 -14.24 -11.23
C ALA A 279 -12.52 -13.31 -11.23
N MET A 280 -12.88 -12.75 -12.38
CA MET A 280 -14.01 -11.83 -12.54
C MET A 280 -15.28 -12.52 -13.04
N GLY A 281 -15.20 -13.78 -13.42
CA GLY A 281 -16.36 -14.58 -13.88
C GLY A 281 -17.48 -14.62 -12.83
N GLU A 282 -18.74 -14.63 -13.30
CA GLU A 282 -19.91 -14.68 -12.41
C GLU A 282 -19.96 -15.98 -11.58
N GLU A 283 -19.40 -17.06 -12.13
CA GLU A 283 -19.36 -18.38 -11.51
C GLU A 283 -18.31 -18.51 -10.42
N VAL A 284 -17.34 -17.58 -10.35
CA VAL A 284 -16.24 -17.65 -9.41
C VAL A 284 -16.63 -16.97 -8.10
N ALA A 285 -16.82 -17.79 -7.08
CA ALA A 285 -17.14 -17.31 -5.73
C ALA A 285 -15.88 -16.95 -4.92
N VAL A 286 -16.03 -16.11 -3.92
CA VAL A 286 -15.04 -15.96 -2.86
C VAL A 286 -14.80 -17.33 -2.20
N GLY A 287 -13.53 -17.68 -2.00
CA GLY A 287 -13.12 -19.00 -1.55
C GLY A 287 -12.75 -19.99 -2.66
N SER A 288 -13.11 -19.69 -3.93
CA SER A 288 -12.68 -20.52 -5.07
C SER A 288 -11.18 -20.46 -5.26
N THR A 289 -10.61 -21.56 -5.77
CA THR A 289 -9.16 -21.63 -6.10
C THR A 289 -9.00 -21.73 -7.61
N LEU A 290 -8.22 -20.81 -8.17
CA LEU A 290 -7.81 -20.78 -9.56
C LEU A 290 -6.40 -21.36 -9.69
N GLN A 291 -6.16 -22.20 -10.71
CA GLN A 291 -4.89 -22.92 -10.87
C GLN A 291 -4.00 -22.23 -11.91
N ASP A 292 -2.78 -21.87 -11.51
CA ASP A 292 -1.69 -21.46 -12.38
C ASP A 292 -0.58 -22.53 -12.32
N GLY A 293 -0.69 -23.53 -13.19
CA GLY A 293 0.14 -24.72 -13.11
C GLY A 293 -0.08 -25.45 -11.78
N GLU A 294 0.99 -25.50 -10.96
CA GLU A 294 0.92 -26.13 -9.63
C GLU A 294 0.58 -25.15 -8.50
N MET A 295 0.34 -23.86 -8.81
CA MET A 295 0.03 -22.84 -7.85
C MET A 295 -1.47 -22.58 -7.80
N GLY A 296 -2.05 -22.77 -6.62
CA GLY A 296 -3.46 -22.49 -6.35
C GLY A 296 -3.66 -21.10 -5.76
N TRP A 297 -4.26 -20.19 -6.52
CA TRP A 297 -4.62 -18.86 -6.07
C TRP A 297 -6.05 -18.83 -5.58
N GLN A 298 -6.25 -18.50 -4.32
CA GLN A 298 -7.58 -18.40 -3.72
C GLN A 298 -8.16 -17.00 -3.89
N VAL A 299 -9.40 -16.90 -4.36
CA VAL A 299 -10.15 -15.64 -4.38
C VAL A 299 -10.54 -15.29 -2.95
N GLN A 300 -9.89 -14.32 -2.36
CA GLN A 300 -10.13 -13.89 -0.98
C GLN A 300 -11.26 -12.87 -0.88
N GLU A 301 -11.33 -11.97 -1.86
CA GLU A 301 -12.31 -10.90 -1.84
C GLU A 301 -12.63 -10.45 -3.28
N ARG A 302 -13.90 -10.08 -3.49
CA ARG A 302 -14.38 -9.35 -4.68
C ARG A 302 -15.25 -8.19 -4.20
N PHE A 303 -15.04 -6.99 -4.73
CA PHE A 303 -15.76 -5.80 -4.32
C PHE A 303 -16.01 -4.86 -5.49
N ALA A 304 -17.09 -4.07 -5.37
CA ALA A 304 -17.48 -3.07 -6.36
C ALA A 304 -18.20 -1.90 -5.68
N TRP A 305 -17.93 -0.64 -6.14
CA TRP A 305 -18.47 0.58 -5.55
C TRP A 305 -18.77 1.68 -6.56
#